data_3d253b592c2d979b33db8ac8d6cb37c7
#
_entry.id   3d253b592c2d979b33db8ac8d6cb37c7
#
_cell.length_a   1.000
_cell.length_b   1.000
_cell.length_c   1.000
_cell.angle_alpha   90.00
_cell.angle_beta   90.00
_cell.angle_gamma   90.00
#
_symmetry.space_group_name_H-M   'P 1'
#
loop_
_entity.id
_entity.type
_entity.pdbx_description
1 polymer ?
#
loop_
_entity_poly.entity_id
_entity_poly.type
_entity_poly.pdbx_seq_one_letter_code
_entity_poly.pdbx_strand_id
1 'polypeptide(L)'
;MPLSRDPGALLSRSYELPSGPRVRLRLARPTDLPGIRMLLAERGLPATEIGLERLVRYEPRRRAVICATAPLDGTEAVVGVGAIELEPDAGPDILVVDEHVTDGLGPLLADVLVQRARIHTRRIA
;
A
#
# COMPACT_ATOMS: atom_id res chain seq x y z
N MET A 1 0.10 -8.12 25.25
CA MET A 1 1.25 -8.37 24.40
C MET A 1 1.74 -7.07 23.80
N PRO A 2 3.00 -6.76 23.95
CA PRO A 2 3.50 -5.50 23.39
C PRO A 2 3.36 -5.53 21.86
N LEU A 3 2.85 -4.43 21.32
CA LEU A 3 2.82 -4.26 19.89
C LEU A 3 4.25 -4.28 19.39
N SER A 4 4.50 -5.03 18.34
CA SER A 4 5.81 -5.04 17.71
C SER A 4 6.15 -3.62 17.26
N ARG A 5 7.34 -3.15 17.62
CA ARG A 5 7.83 -1.84 17.17
C ARG A 5 8.53 -1.95 15.82
N ASP A 6 8.60 -3.13 15.27
CA ASP A 6 9.17 -3.34 13.94
C ASP A 6 8.22 -2.76 12.90
N PRO A 7 8.67 -1.80 12.08
CA PRO A 7 7.84 -1.26 11.00
C PRO A 7 7.33 -2.33 10.04
N GLY A 8 8.09 -3.41 9.86
CA GLY A 8 7.67 -4.53 9.02
C GLY A 8 6.44 -5.25 9.54
N ALA A 9 6.21 -5.23 10.86
CA ALA A 9 5.06 -5.91 11.46
C ALA A 9 3.73 -5.27 11.06
N LEU A 10 3.71 -3.98 10.78
CA LEU A 10 2.50 -3.28 10.30
C LEU A 10 2.12 -3.74 8.89
N LEU A 11 3.09 -4.22 8.13
CA LEU A 11 2.93 -4.58 6.73
C LEU A 11 2.67 -6.06 6.49
N SER A 12 2.76 -6.89 7.52
CA SER A 12 2.45 -8.31 7.38
C SER A 12 1.11 -8.68 7.99
N ARG A 13 0.31 -7.67 8.36
CA ARG A 13 -1.00 -7.91 8.98
C ARG A 13 -2.12 -7.97 7.96
N SER A 14 -3.11 -8.78 8.30
CA SER A 14 -4.41 -8.75 7.64
C SER A 14 -5.32 -7.81 8.41
N TYR A 15 -6.14 -7.05 7.69
CA TYR A 15 -7.09 -6.12 8.28
C TYR A 15 -8.49 -6.46 7.80
N GLU A 16 -9.46 -6.44 8.72
CA GLU A 16 -10.86 -6.57 8.36
C GLU A 16 -11.42 -5.17 8.09
N LEU A 17 -12.03 -5.02 6.92
CA LEU A 17 -12.69 -3.77 6.56
C LEU A 17 -14.14 -3.80 7.04
N PRO A 18 -14.76 -2.63 7.31
CA PRO A 18 -16.13 -2.57 7.82
C PRO A 18 -17.14 -3.30 6.95
N SER A 19 -16.92 -3.37 5.64
CA SER A 19 -17.86 -4.00 4.70
C SER A 19 -17.53 -5.42 4.31
N GLY A 20 -16.54 -6.06 4.93
CA GLY A 20 -16.37 -7.48 4.80
C GLY A 20 -15.00 -8.04 4.46
N PRO A 21 -14.38 -7.80 3.32
CA PRO A 21 -13.19 -8.57 2.97
C PRO A 21 -11.99 -8.23 3.83
N ARG A 22 -11.21 -9.27 4.10
CA ARG A 22 -9.95 -9.13 4.80
C ARG A 22 -8.88 -8.74 3.80
N VAL A 23 -8.16 -7.66 4.06
CA VAL A 23 -7.07 -7.21 3.19
C VAL A 23 -5.73 -7.43 3.88
N ARG A 24 -4.72 -7.73 3.08
CA ARG A 24 -3.34 -7.85 3.54
C ARG A 24 -2.55 -6.68 2.97
N LEU A 25 -1.79 -6.01 3.83
CA LEU A 25 -0.92 -4.91 3.42
C LEU A 25 0.53 -5.40 3.43
N ARG A 26 1.26 -5.10 2.37
CA ARG A 26 2.68 -5.43 2.28
C ARG A 26 3.41 -4.46 1.35
N LEU A 27 4.73 -4.41 1.46
CA LEU A 27 5.53 -3.61 0.54
C LEU A 27 5.39 -4.13 -0.89
N ALA A 28 5.29 -3.21 -1.84
CA ALA A 28 5.18 -3.56 -3.25
C ALA A 28 6.48 -4.21 -3.75
N ARG A 29 6.31 -5.19 -4.63
CA ARG A 29 7.41 -5.95 -5.25
C ARG A 29 7.23 -5.94 -6.77
N PRO A 30 8.32 -6.21 -7.53
CA PRO A 30 8.20 -6.27 -9.00
C PRO A 30 7.11 -7.23 -9.50
N THR A 31 6.85 -8.31 -8.76
CA THR A 31 5.80 -9.26 -9.10
C THR A 31 4.39 -8.70 -8.97
N ASP A 32 4.23 -7.54 -8.34
CA ASP A 32 2.93 -6.87 -8.21
C ASP A 32 2.54 -6.04 -9.44
N LEU A 33 3.47 -5.86 -10.37
CA LEU A 33 3.26 -4.99 -11.52
C LEU A 33 2.00 -5.30 -12.32
N PRO A 34 1.71 -6.56 -12.69
CA PRO A 34 0.48 -6.87 -13.43
C PRO A 34 -0.78 -6.52 -12.63
N GLY A 35 -0.81 -6.79 -11.33
CA GLY A 35 -1.95 -6.48 -10.49
C GLY A 35 -2.18 -4.98 -10.33
N ILE A 36 -1.10 -4.22 -10.15
CA ILE A 36 -1.17 -2.75 -10.07
C ILE A 36 -1.68 -2.18 -11.39
N ARG A 37 -1.15 -2.68 -12.51
CA ARG A 37 -1.58 -2.26 -13.84
C ARG A 37 -3.07 -2.46 -14.03
N MET A 38 -3.58 -3.60 -13.62
CA MET A 38 -4.99 -3.92 -13.70
C MET A 38 -5.85 -2.99 -12.85
N LEU A 39 -5.42 -2.71 -11.62
CA LEU A 39 -6.11 -1.79 -10.73
C LEU A 39 -6.21 -0.39 -11.34
N LEU A 40 -5.10 0.13 -11.87
CA LEU A 40 -5.08 1.46 -12.48
C LEU A 40 -5.98 1.49 -13.72
N ALA A 41 -5.95 0.45 -14.55
CA ALA A 41 -6.78 0.37 -15.74
C ALA A 41 -8.28 0.37 -15.39
N GLU A 42 -8.67 -0.38 -14.39
CA GLU A 42 -10.06 -0.43 -13.91
C GLU A 42 -10.54 0.91 -13.37
N ARG A 43 -9.63 1.72 -12.84
CA ARG A 43 -9.94 3.06 -12.35
C ARG A 43 -9.81 4.13 -13.42
N GLY A 44 -9.47 3.76 -14.65
CA GLY A 44 -9.29 4.70 -15.74
C GLY A 44 -8.09 5.62 -15.59
N LEU A 45 -7.10 5.20 -14.80
CA LEU A 45 -5.91 6.01 -14.56
C LEU A 45 -4.78 5.65 -15.54
N PRO A 46 -3.99 6.64 -15.99
CA PRO A 46 -2.89 6.35 -16.90
C PRO A 46 -1.81 5.52 -16.20
N ALA A 47 -1.38 4.46 -16.86
CA ALA A 47 -0.36 3.56 -16.35
C ALA A 47 0.80 3.55 -17.35
N THR A 48 1.72 4.51 -17.21
CA THR A 48 2.94 4.54 -18.03
C THR A 48 3.93 3.52 -17.46
N GLU A 49 4.73 2.91 -18.34
CA GLU A 49 5.70 1.90 -17.90
C GLU A 49 6.68 2.46 -16.86
N ILE A 50 7.14 3.70 -17.06
CA ILE A 50 8.06 4.35 -16.11
C ILE A 50 7.38 4.56 -14.75
N GLY A 51 6.12 5.02 -14.78
CA GLY A 51 5.36 5.22 -13.54
C GLY A 51 5.11 3.93 -12.77
N LEU A 52 4.77 2.86 -13.49
CA LEU A 52 4.56 1.54 -12.91
C LEU A 52 5.84 0.98 -12.30
N GLU A 53 6.95 1.10 -12.99
CA GLU A 53 8.23 0.63 -12.46
C GLU A 53 8.61 1.32 -11.15
N ARG A 54 8.35 2.61 -11.03
CA ARG A 54 8.62 3.36 -9.79
C ARG A 54 7.76 2.88 -8.63
N LEU A 55 6.62 2.27 -8.88
CA LEU A 55 5.77 1.70 -7.84
C LEU A 55 6.27 0.36 -7.33
N VAL A 56 7.15 -0.31 -8.04
CA VAL A 56 7.66 -1.63 -7.65
C VAL A 56 9.18 -1.66 -7.50
N ARG A 57 9.88 -0.64 -7.98
CA ARG A 57 11.32 -0.46 -7.85
C ARG A 57 11.59 0.91 -7.23
N TYR A 58 11.84 0.94 -5.95
CA TYR A 58 12.02 2.17 -5.19
C TYR A 58 13.10 1.97 -4.14
N GLU A 59 13.66 3.07 -3.67
CA GLU A 59 14.65 3.05 -2.59
C GLU A 59 13.93 2.95 -1.24
N PRO A 60 14.00 1.80 -0.53
CA PRO A 60 13.23 1.60 0.71
C PRO A 60 13.57 2.58 1.84
N ARG A 61 14.71 3.25 1.74
CA ARG A 61 15.11 4.25 2.75
C ARG A 61 14.51 5.61 2.49
N ARG A 62 13.98 5.83 1.30
CA ARG A 62 13.45 7.13 0.89
C ARG A 62 11.96 7.11 0.62
N ARG A 63 11.43 5.95 0.27
CA ARG A 63 10.07 5.84 -0.18
C ARG A 63 9.46 4.51 0.27
N ALA A 64 8.20 4.52 0.63
CA ALA A 64 7.45 3.28 0.89
C ALA A 64 6.32 3.19 -0.13
N VAL A 65 6.17 2.01 -0.73
CA VAL A 65 5.04 1.69 -1.59
C VAL A 65 4.38 0.45 -1.01
N ILE A 66 3.10 0.56 -0.68
CA ILE A 66 2.34 -0.51 -0.05
C ILE A 66 1.25 -0.98 -1.00
N CYS A 67 1.18 -2.30 -1.20
CA CYS A 67 0.09 -2.95 -1.90
C CYS A 67 -0.88 -3.54 -0.89
N ALA A 68 -2.17 -3.36 -1.15
CA ALA A 68 -3.23 -4.05 -0.45
C ALA A 68 -3.76 -5.16 -1.35
N THR A 69 -3.82 -6.37 -0.82
CA THR A 69 -4.34 -7.52 -1.57
C THR A 69 -5.52 -8.14 -0.83
N ALA A 70 -6.44 -8.71 -1.57
CA ALA A 70 -7.60 -9.39 -1.03
C ALA A 70 -7.95 -10.60 -1.90
N PRO A 71 -8.53 -11.66 -1.31
CA PRO A 71 -8.98 -12.80 -2.10
C PRO A 71 -10.22 -12.42 -2.90
N LEU A 72 -10.15 -12.55 -4.21
CA LEU A 72 -11.27 -12.37 -5.13
C LEU A 72 -11.35 -13.59 -6.03
N ASP A 73 -12.50 -14.25 -6.02
CA ASP A 73 -12.75 -15.44 -6.85
C ASP A 73 -11.66 -16.51 -6.72
N GLY A 74 -11.19 -16.74 -5.50
CA GLY A 74 -10.17 -17.76 -5.23
C GLY A 74 -8.74 -17.34 -5.54
N THR A 75 -8.54 -16.12 -6.02
CA THR A 75 -7.22 -15.58 -6.36
C THR A 75 -6.96 -14.32 -5.55
N GLU A 76 -5.74 -14.14 -5.08
CA GLU A 76 -5.37 -12.91 -4.39
C GLU A 76 -5.14 -11.79 -5.41
N ALA A 77 -5.90 -10.69 -5.29
CA ALA A 77 -5.87 -9.59 -6.22
C ALA A 77 -5.36 -8.31 -5.53
N VAL A 78 -4.68 -7.45 -6.29
CA VAL A 78 -4.30 -6.11 -5.80
C VAL A 78 -5.54 -5.23 -5.83
N VAL A 79 -5.96 -4.77 -4.65
CA VAL A 79 -7.14 -3.92 -4.49
C VAL A 79 -6.79 -2.51 -4.03
N GLY A 80 -5.52 -2.23 -3.80
CA GLY A 80 -5.06 -0.89 -3.47
C GLY A 80 -3.55 -0.78 -3.59
N VAL A 81 -3.09 0.42 -3.85
CA VAL A 81 -1.68 0.77 -3.85
C VAL A 81 -1.53 2.20 -3.34
N GLY A 82 -0.55 2.41 -2.49
CA GLY A 82 -0.24 3.73 -1.97
C GLY A 82 1.26 3.94 -1.86
N ALA A 83 1.69 5.18 -1.96
CA ALA A 83 3.10 5.53 -1.87
C ALA A 83 3.29 6.82 -1.08
N ILE A 84 4.40 6.90 -0.37
CA ILE A 84 4.75 8.04 0.47
C ILE A 84 6.27 8.22 0.49
N GLU A 85 6.73 9.47 0.46
CA GLU A 85 8.13 9.78 0.75
C GLU A 85 8.36 9.64 2.25
N LEU A 86 9.50 9.05 2.64
CA LEU A 86 9.83 8.84 4.06
C LEU A 86 10.47 10.08 4.64
N GLU A 87 9.69 11.15 4.72
CA GLU A 87 10.07 12.45 5.25
C GLU A 87 9.12 12.87 6.36
N PRO A 88 9.56 13.72 7.30
CA PRO A 88 8.68 14.27 8.32
C PRO A 88 7.48 14.97 7.68
N ASP A 89 6.31 14.75 8.23
CA ASP A 89 5.05 15.41 7.80
C ASP A 89 4.63 15.13 6.35
N ALA A 90 5.22 14.11 5.71
CA ALA A 90 4.81 13.72 4.37
C ALA A 90 3.41 13.10 4.39
N GLY A 91 2.63 13.41 3.36
CA GLY A 91 1.38 12.73 3.08
C GLY A 91 1.56 11.78 1.89
N PRO A 92 0.65 10.82 1.71
CA PRO A 92 0.71 9.94 0.54
C PRO A 92 0.61 10.74 -0.75
N ASP A 93 1.52 10.48 -1.70
CA ASP A 93 1.50 11.11 -3.01
C ASP A 93 0.80 10.24 -4.07
N ILE A 94 0.59 8.97 -3.76
CA ILE A 94 -0.20 8.05 -4.56
C ILE A 94 -1.12 7.29 -3.61
N LEU A 95 -2.40 7.21 -3.96
CA LEU A 95 -3.37 6.44 -3.20
C LEU A 95 -4.51 6.04 -4.14
N VAL A 96 -4.50 4.79 -4.56
CA VAL A 96 -5.49 4.24 -5.49
C VAL A 96 -6.08 2.98 -4.87
N VAL A 97 -7.39 2.94 -4.72
CA VAL A 97 -8.10 1.80 -4.14
C VAL A 97 -9.32 1.43 -4.97
N ASP A 98 -9.68 0.15 -4.92
CA ASP A 98 -10.94 -0.33 -5.47
C ASP A 98 -12.03 -0.18 -4.42
N GLU A 99 -12.73 0.94 -4.45
CA GLU A 99 -13.76 1.28 -3.47
C GLU A 99 -14.98 0.38 -3.54
N HIS A 100 -15.23 -0.25 -4.68
CA HIS A 100 -16.38 -1.14 -4.84
C HIS A 100 -16.20 -2.45 -4.07
N VAL A 101 -14.96 -2.87 -3.90
CA VAL A 101 -14.65 -4.15 -3.25
C VAL A 101 -14.17 -3.95 -1.82
N THR A 102 -13.57 -2.79 -1.53
CA THR A 102 -12.82 -2.58 -0.29
C THR A 102 -13.18 -1.24 0.36
N ASP A 103 -14.43 -1.09 0.79
CA ASP A 103 -14.88 0.10 1.51
C ASP A 103 -14.04 0.29 2.78
N GLY A 104 -13.52 1.51 2.97
CA GLY A 104 -12.66 1.85 4.10
C GLY A 104 -11.17 1.59 3.88
N LEU A 105 -10.78 1.03 2.74
CA LEU A 105 -9.36 0.74 2.47
C LEU A 105 -8.54 2.01 2.28
N GLY A 106 -9.09 3.03 1.63
CA GLY A 106 -8.36 4.28 1.39
C GLY A 106 -7.83 4.91 2.67
N PRO A 107 -8.68 5.20 3.65
CA PRO A 107 -8.23 5.74 4.95
C PRO A 107 -7.26 4.84 5.68
N LEU A 108 -7.47 3.52 5.67
CA LEU A 108 -6.56 2.58 6.30
C LEU A 108 -5.17 2.63 5.66
N LEU A 109 -5.11 2.59 4.34
CA LEU A 109 -3.85 2.59 3.61
C LEU A 109 -3.10 3.91 3.82
N ALA A 110 -3.82 5.04 3.79
CA ALA A 110 -3.22 6.34 4.06
C ALA A 110 -2.63 6.41 5.47
N ASP A 111 -3.35 5.90 6.47
CA ASP A 111 -2.89 5.90 7.85
C ASP A 111 -1.62 5.06 8.04
N VAL A 112 -1.59 3.88 7.46
CA VAL A 112 -0.41 2.99 7.54
C VAL A 112 0.81 3.63 6.88
N LEU A 113 0.63 4.30 5.74
CA LEU A 113 1.71 5.00 5.07
C LEU A 113 2.28 6.13 5.94
N VAL A 114 1.41 6.95 6.53
CA VAL A 114 1.83 8.05 7.40
C VAL A 114 2.56 7.51 8.63
N GLN A 115 2.06 6.46 9.23
CA GLN A 115 2.73 5.85 10.38
C GLN A 115 4.11 5.32 10.02
N ARG A 116 4.25 4.71 8.85
CA ARG A 116 5.55 4.21 8.40
C ARG A 116 6.55 5.35 8.21
N ALA A 117 6.12 6.48 7.65
CA ALA A 117 6.98 7.64 7.49
C ALA A 117 7.44 8.19 8.85
N ARG A 118 6.53 8.25 9.82
CA ARG A 118 6.85 8.70 11.18
C ARG A 118 7.85 7.79 11.88
N ILE A 119 7.67 6.48 11.77
CA ILE A 119 8.56 5.50 12.39
C ILE A 119 9.95 5.59 11.76
N HIS A 120 10.02 5.70 10.46
CA HIS A 120 11.29 5.84 9.73
C HIS A 120 12.04 7.09 10.19
N THR A 121 11.35 8.22 10.29
CA THR A 121 11.93 9.49 10.72
C THR A 121 12.49 9.41 12.13
N ARG A 122 11.79 8.76 13.05
CA ARG A 122 12.26 8.57 14.44
C ARG A 122 13.53 7.75 14.51
N ARG A 123 13.73 6.80 13.61
CA ARG A 123 14.94 5.96 13.59
C ARG A 123 16.17 6.70 13.11
N ILE A 124 15.97 7.71 12.27
CA ILE A 124 17.07 8.49 11.70
C ILE A 124 17.45 9.65 12.62
N ALA A 125 16.51 10.15 13.38
CA ALA A 125 16.70 11.30 14.25
C ALA A 125 17.59 10.98 15.47
#